data_ddd44aef15447458861da0a82d4e5e51
#
_entry.id   ddd44aef15447458861da0a82d4e5e51
#
_cell.length_a   1.000
_cell.length_b   1.000
_cell.length_c   1.000
_cell.angle_alpha   90.00
_cell.angle_beta   90.00
_cell.angle_gamma   90.00
#
_symmetry.space_group_name_H-M   'P 1'
#
loop_
_entity.id
_entity.type
_entity.pdbx_description
1 polymer ?
#
loop_
_entity_poly.entity_id
_entity_poly.type
_entity_poly.pdbx_seq_one_letter_code
_entity_poly.pdbx_strand_id
1 'polypeptide(L)'
;EFRRVLFRSQNRIPMLSAADLMAIVAPIGIGLGRLANFINAELWGRPTTLPWGVAFPGEAAQTCPGIVGICARHPSQLYEAALEGALLFAVLIWVAYRKDWLATPGRIAGLFFAGYGMGRFLVEFLRQPDAQFVTDGNPLGLALHLGGYGLTMGQILSLPMIIVGLWFILRARRALAAQA
;
A
#
# COMPACT_ATOMS: atom_id res chain seq x y z
N GLU A 1 4.84 -1.00 22.78
CA GLU A 1 4.44 -2.38 22.39
C GLU A 1 4.13 -3.27 23.57
N PHE A 2 4.97 -3.28 24.59
CA PHE A 2 4.80 -4.12 25.77
C PHE A 2 3.43 -3.94 26.46
N ARG A 3 2.93 -2.71 26.57
CA ARG A 3 1.62 -2.41 27.15
C ARG A 3 0.45 -2.96 26.33
N ARG A 4 0.55 -3.01 25.00
CA ARG A 4 -0.49 -3.57 24.12
C ARG A 4 -0.57 -5.09 24.25
N VAL A 5 0.58 -5.75 24.34
CA VAL A 5 0.64 -7.21 24.55
C VAL A 5 0.07 -7.57 25.91
N LEU A 6 0.41 -6.82 26.97
CA LEU A 6 -0.12 -7.01 28.33
C LEU A 6 -1.64 -6.80 28.38
N PHE A 7 -2.16 -5.70 27.80
CA PHE A 7 -3.59 -5.42 27.77
C PHE A 7 -4.37 -6.54 27.09
N ARG A 8 -3.90 -7.03 25.95
CA ARG A 8 -4.50 -8.17 25.24
C ARG A 8 -4.48 -9.44 26.08
N SER A 9 -3.35 -9.76 26.70
CA SER A 9 -3.20 -10.96 27.52
C SER A 9 -4.11 -10.92 28.75
N GLN A 10 -4.19 -9.79 29.43
CA GLN A 10 -5.06 -9.60 30.60
C GLN A 10 -6.55 -9.70 30.26
N ASN A 11 -6.97 -9.19 29.09
CA ASN A 11 -8.37 -9.21 28.66
C ASN A 11 -8.73 -10.42 27.79
N ARG A 12 -7.82 -11.39 27.59
CA ARG A 12 -8.03 -12.59 26.77
C ARG A 12 -8.53 -12.32 25.35
N ILE A 13 -8.17 -11.18 24.75
CA ILE A 13 -8.59 -10.81 23.39
C ILE A 13 -7.86 -11.69 22.37
N PRO A 14 -8.58 -12.40 21.48
CA PRO A 14 -7.95 -13.20 20.43
C PRO A 14 -7.08 -12.33 19.52
N MET A 15 -5.90 -12.82 19.15
CA MET A 15 -4.93 -12.05 18.36
C MET A 15 -5.49 -11.58 17.02
N LEU A 16 -6.22 -12.44 16.34
CA LEU A 16 -6.79 -12.11 15.02
C LEU A 16 -7.90 -11.05 15.13
N SER A 17 -8.71 -11.06 16.19
CA SER A 17 -9.71 -10.01 16.43
C SER A 17 -9.06 -8.65 16.70
N ALA A 18 -7.95 -8.63 17.46
CA ALA A 18 -7.19 -7.41 17.65
C ALA A 18 -6.56 -6.92 16.34
N ALA A 19 -6.06 -7.85 15.51
CA ALA A 19 -5.53 -7.53 14.18
C ALA A 19 -6.59 -6.93 13.25
N ASP A 20 -7.83 -7.45 13.29
CA ASP A 20 -8.94 -6.91 12.51
C ASP A 20 -9.28 -5.47 12.89
N LEU A 21 -9.30 -5.14 14.19
CA LEU A 21 -9.54 -3.77 14.65
C LEU A 21 -8.40 -2.82 14.23
N MET A 22 -7.15 -3.27 14.34
CA MET A 22 -6.01 -2.48 13.89
C MET A 22 -6.03 -2.28 12.37
N ALA A 23 -6.42 -3.29 11.60
CA ALA A 23 -6.52 -3.22 10.16
C ALA A 23 -7.54 -2.18 9.68
N ILE A 24 -8.65 -1.97 10.42
CA ILE A 24 -9.64 -0.95 10.07
C ILE A 24 -9.06 0.47 10.21
N VAL A 25 -8.26 0.73 11.24
CA VAL A 25 -7.77 2.09 11.51
C VAL A 25 -6.45 2.41 10.80
N ALA A 26 -5.67 1.40 10.44
CA ALA A 26 -4.36 1.57 9.80
C ALA A 26 -4.40 2.43 8.52
N PRO A 27 -5.38 2.28 7.59
CA PRO A 27 -5.46 3.08 6.37
C PRO A 27 -5.56 4.58 6.63
N ILE A 28 -6.17 5.02 7.74
CA ILE A 28 -6.25 6.43 8.11
C ILE A 28 -4.83 6.99 8.31
N GLY A 29 -4.01 6.29 9.11
CA GLY A 29 -2.63 6.68 9.35
C GLY A 29 -1.79 6.66 8.08
N ILE A 30 -1.97 5.65 7.24
CA ILE A 30 -1.29 5.54 5.93
C ILE A 30 -1.67 6.74 5.06
N GLY A 31 -2.96 7.01 4.88
CA GLY A 31 -3.44 8.13 4.07
C GLY A 31 -2.91 9.49 4.53
N LEU A 32 -2.95 9.76 5.84
CA LEU A 32 -2.41 11.00 6.41
C LEU A 32 -0.89 11.11 6.22
N GLY A 33 -0.15 10.00 6.39
CA GLY A 33 1.29 9.97 6.12
C GLY A 33 1.61 10.27 4.65
N ARG A 34 0.81 9.77 3.69
CA ARG A 34 1.00 10.08 2.27
C ARG A 34 0.66 11.52 1.93
N LEU A 35 -0.34 12.10 2.56
CA LEU A 35 -0.63 13.54 2.43
C LEU A 35 0.52 14.38 2.99
N ALA A 36 1.10 14.00 4.12
CA ALA A 36 2.29 14.66 4.66
C ALA A 36 3.48 14.59 3.68
N ASN A 37 3.75 13.42 3.07
CA ASN A 37 4.78 13.28 2.05
C ASN A 37 4.53 14.18 0.83
N PHE A 38 3.28 14.36 0.44
CA PHE A 38 2.94 15.29 -0.65
C PHE A 38 3.23 16.75 -0.26
N ILE A 39 2.85 17.17 0.95
CA ILE A 39 3.10 18.52 1.47
C ILE A 39 4.61 18.79 1.58
N ASN A 40 5.38 17.77 2.03
CA ASN A 40 6.83 17.85 2.15
C ASN A 40 7.55 17.73 0.78
N ALA A 41 6.84 17.55 -0.32
CA ALA A 41 7.39 17.37 -1.65
C ALA A 41 8.43 16.22 -1.72
N GLU A 42 8.12 15.08 -1.10
CA GLU A 42 8.98 13.90 -1.08
C GLU A 42 8.25 12.67 -1.63
N LEU A 43 9.00 11.63 -2.05
CA LEU A 43 8.47 10.36 -2.57
C LEU A 43 7.54 10.54 -3.80
N TRP A 44 7.82 11.50 -4.64
CA TRP A 44 7.10 11.75 -5.89
C TRP A 44 7.21 10.59 -6.89
N GLY A 45 6.34 10.62 -7.90
CA GLY A 45 6.34 9.63 -8.97
C GLY A 45 7.29 9.94 -10.12
N ARG A 46 7.19 9.13 -11.18
CA ARG A 46 7.92 9.31 -12.44
C ARG A 46 7.54 10.61 -13.12
N PRO A 47 8.39 11.17 -14.00
CA PRO A 47 8.01 12.27 -14.87
C PRO A 47 6.76 11.96 -15.69
N THR A 48 5.90 12.97 -15.91
CA THR A 48 4.66 12.81 -16.64
C THR A 48 4.30 14.07 -17.42
N THR A 49 3.59 13.89 -18.52
CA THR A 49 2.99 14.97 -19.32
C THR A 49 1.48 15.12 -19.09
N LEU A 50 0.92 14.36 -18.14
CA LEU A 50 -0.50 14.40 -17.82
C LEU A 50 -0.88 15.76 -17.21
N PRO A 51 -2.11 16.26 -17.45
CA PRO A 51 -2.52 17.61 -17.03
C PRO A 51 -2.57 17.80 -15.50
N TRP A 52 -2.58 16.74 -14.72
CA TRP A 52 -2.51 16.77 -13.26
C TRP A 52 -1.11 16.46 -12.69
N GLY A 53 -0.09 16.43 -13.57
CA GLY A 53 1.31 16.35 -13.14
C GLY A 53 1.68 17.56 -12.28
N VAL A 54 2.44 17.33 -11.21
CA VAL A 54 2.86 18.36 -10.25
C VAL A 54 4.35 18.65 -10.42
N ALA A 55 4.69 19.92 -10.53
CA ALA A 55 6.08 20.37 -10.47
C ALA A 55 6.51 20.52 -8.99
N PHE A 56 7.14 19.48 -8.47
CA PHE A 56 7.64 19.51 -7.10
C PHE A 56 8.89 20.40 -6.98
N PRO A 57 9.05 21.15 -5.88
CA PRO A 57 10.23 21.98 -5.64
C PRO A 57 11.49 21.13 -5.37
N GLY A 58 12.66 21.77 -5.54
CA GLY A 58 13.95 21.16 -5.25
C GLY A 58 14.62 20.53 -6.48
N GLU A 59 15.94 20.58 -6.50
CA GLU A 59 16.77 20.13 -7.61
C GLU A 59 16.55 18.66 -7.98
N ALA A 60 16.49 17.80 -6.97
CA ALA A 60 16.27 16.36 -7.17
C ALA A 60 14.92 16.05 -7.85
N ALA A 61 13.86 16.80 -7.54
CA ALA A 61 12.57 16.66 -8.17
C ALA A 61 12.57 17.16 -9.61
N GLN A 62 13.35 18.19 -9.91
CA GLN A 62 13.43 18.82 -11.23
C GLN A 62 14.49 18.19 -12.16
N THR A 63 15.31 17.27 -11.65
CA THR A 63 16.26 16.51 -12.48
C THR A 63 15.52 15.39 -13.22
N CYS A 64 15.17 15.64 -14.48
CA CYS A 64 14.46 14.69 -15.32
C CYS A 64 15.23 14.48 -16.64
N PRO A 65 15.76 13.28 -16.88
CA PRO A 65 16.49 12.97 -18.10
C PRO A 65 15.63 13.25 -19.35
N GLY A 66 16.19 14.01 -20.29
CA GLY A 66 15.53 14.31 -21.58
C GLY A 66 14.44 15.38 -21.53
N ILE A 67 14.17 16.01 -20.38
CA ILE A 67 13.18 17.10 -20.24
C ILE A 67 13.92 18.41 -20.04
N VAL A 68 13.71 19.37 -20.94
CA VAL A 68 14.22 20.74 -20.83
C VAL A 68 13.14 21.62 -20.21
N GLY A 69 13.44 22.29 -19.10
CA GLY A 69 12.51 23.15 -18.38
C GLY A 69 11.89 22.48 -17.16
N ILE A 70 10.64 22.87 -16.84
CA ILE A 70 9.96 22.38 -15.63
C ILE A 70 9.57 20.90 -15.79
N CYS A 71 10.00 20.07 -14.87
CA CYS A 71 9.64 18.66 -14.82
C CYS A 71 8.40 18.44 -13.95
N ALA A 72 7.27 18.10 -14.59
CA ALA A 72 6.09 17.64 -13.90
C ALA A 72 6.18 16.13 -13.61
N ARG A 73 5.74 15.71 -12.42
CA ARG A 73 5.77 14.31 -11.96
C ARG A 73 4.40 13.84 -11.51
N HIS A 74 4.18 12.54 -11.55
CA HIS A 74 3.00 11.95 -10.92
C HIS A 74 2.97 12.26 -9.43
N PRO A 75 1.87 12.80 -8.88
CA PRO A 75 1.67 12.92 -7.43
C PRO A 75 1.33 11.56 -6.83
N SER A 76 2.30 10.61 -6.87
CA SER A 76 2.10 9.23 -6.43
C SER A 76 1.65 9.13 -4.98
N GLN A 77 2.04 10.07 -4.13
CA GLN A 77 1.59 10.19 -2.74
C GLN A 77 0.07 10.33 -2.65
N LEU A 78 -0.55 11.12 -3.55
CA LEU A 78 -2.01 11.28 -3.58
C LEU A 78 -2.72 10.01 -4.09
N TYR A 79 -2.11 9.28 -5.03
CA TYR A 79 -2.66 8.00 -5.47
C TYR A 79 -2.61 6.96 -4.35
N GLU A 80 -1.50 6.91 -3.59
CA GLU A 80 -1.35 6.06 -2.41
C GLU A 80 -2.35 6.46 -1.31
N ALA A 81 -2.52 7.75 -1.03
CA ALA A 81 -3.51 8.25 -0.07
C ALA A 81 -4.94 7.87 -0.47
N ALA A 82 -5.27 7.94 -1.76
CA ALA A 82 -6.59 7.57 -2.27
C ALA A 82 -6.82 6.06 -2.21
N LEU A 83 -5.89 5.24 -2.68
CA LEU A 83 -6.06 3.77 -2.78
C LEU A 83 -5.82 3.06 -1.45
N GLU A 84 -4.67 3.32 -0.81
CA GLU A 84 -4.22 2.65 0.42
C GLU A 84 -4.83 3.28 1.68
N GLY A 85 -5.19 4.56 1.60
CA GLY A 85 -5.87 5.32 2.65
C GLY A 85 -7.39 5.27 2.49
N ALA A 86 -7.96 6.18 1.70
CA ALA A 86 -9.39 6.46 1.66
C ALA A 86 -10.22 5.27 1.16
N LEU A 87 -9.89 4.72 -0.02
CA LEU A 87 -10.66 3.63 -0.63
C LEU A 87 -10.59 2.36 0.23
N LEU A 88 -9.38 1.98 0.66
CA LEU A 88 -9.19 0.78 1.49
C LEU A 88 -9.95 0.93 2.82
N PHE A 89 -9.87 2.09 3.48
CA PHE A 89 -10.63 2.37 4.69
C PHE A 89 -12.14 2.21 4.45
N ALA A 90 -12.68 2.82 3.39
CA ALA A 90 -14.09 2.74 3.05
C ALA A 90 -14.57 1.29 2.83
N VAL A 91 -13.76 0.49 2.12
CA VAL A 91 -14.05 -0.93 1.88
C VAL A 91 -14.02 -1.72 3.18
N LEU A 92 -13.02 -1.52 4.05
CA LEU A 92 -12.90 -2.24 5.33
C LEU A 92 -14.07 -1.91 6.27
N ILE A 93 -14.45 -0.63 6.39
CA ILE A 93 -15.62 -0.21 7.15
C ILE A 93 -16.89 -0.84 6.59
N TRP A 94 -17.06 -0.80 5.28
CA TRP A 94 -18.24 -1.36 4.62
C TRP A 94 -18.39 -2.86 4.89
N VAL A 95 -17.33 -3.66 4.75
CA VAL A 95 -17.39 -5.11 5.02
C VAL A 95 -17.54 -5.41 6.52
N ALA A 96 -16.95 -4.58 7.39
CA ALA A 96 -17.07 -4.73 8.84
C ALA A 96 -18.53 -4.60 9.29
N TYR A 97 -19.23 -3.53 8.83
CA TYR A 97 -20.59 -3.22 9.30
C TYR A 97 -21.71 -3.86 8.46
N ARG A 98 -21.50 -4.07 7.15
CA ARG A 98 -22.55 -4.56 6.27
C ARG A 98 -22.49 -6.06 5.99
N LYS A 99 -21.36 -6.67 6.22
CA LYS A 99 -21.11 -8.10 5.91
C LYS A 99 -20.71 -8.93 7.13
N ASP A 100 -20.75 -8.34 8.33
CA ASP A 100 -20.42 -8.97 9.62
C ASP A 100 -19.06 -9.69 9.61
N TRP A 101 -18.09 -9.15 8.87
CA TRP A 101 -16.78 -9.78 8.75
C TRP A 101 -15.99 -9.77 10.05
N LEU A 102 -16.34 -8.91 11.02
CA LEU A 102 -15.78 -8.92 12.37
C LEU A 102 -16.13 -10.19 13.16
N ALA A 103 -17.22 -10.87 12.81
CA ALA A 103 -17.59 -12.15 13.43
C ALA A 103 -16.59 -13.28 13.11
N THR A 104 -15.74 -13.10 12.10
CA THR A 104 -14.75 -14.12 11.69
C THR A 104 -13.33 -13.56 11.83
N PRO A 105 -12.62 -13.84 12.94
CA PRO A 105 -11.33 -13.27 13.25
C PRO A 105 -10.27 -13.49 12.15
N GLY A 106 -9.56 -12.44 11.78
CA GLY A 106 -8.52 -12.41 10.76
C GLY A 106 -9.01 -12.10 9.34
N ARG A 107 -10.32 -12.02 9.12
CA ARG A 107 -10.88 -11.79 7.78
C ARG A 107 -10.69 -10.36 7.30
N ILE A 108 -10.85 -9.39 8.18
CA ILE A 108 -10.64 -7.96 7.87
C ILE A 108 -9.15 -7.67 7.74
N ALA A 109 -8.32 -8.22 8.62
CA ALA A 109 -6.87 -8.13 8.50
C ALA A 109 -6.39 -8.72 7.17
N GLY A 110 -6.95 -9.86 6.75
CA GLY A 110 -6.69 -10.44 5.43
C GLY A 110 -7.05 -9.50 4.28
N LEU A 111 -8.21 -8.85 4.34
CA LEU A 111 -8.62 -7.88 3.32
C LEU A 111 -7.72 -6.63 3.30
N PHE A 112 -7.29 -6.16 4.48
CA PHE A 112 -6.32 -5.08 4.58
C PHE A 112 -5.00 -5.45 3.89
N PHE A 113 -4.41 -6.61 4.19
CA PHE A 113 -3.17 -7.05 3.57
C PHE A 113 -3.30 -7.20 2.05
N ALA A 114 -4.37 -7.83 1.57
CA ALA A 114 -4.61 -8.00 0.15
C ALA A 114 -4.86 -6.66 -0.56
N GLY A 115 -5.69 -5.79 0.02
CA GLY A 115 -6.05 -4.49 -0.55
C GLY A 115 -4.87 -3.52 -0.55
N TYR A 116 -4.13 -3.43 0.56
CA TYR A 116 -2.93 -2.61 0.64
C TYR A 116 -1.86 -3.10 -0.35
N GLY A 117 -1.57 -4.40 -0.37
CA GLY A 117 -0.60 -4.98 -1.29
C GLY A 117 -0.98 -4.74 -2.76
N MET A 118 -2.27 -4.82 -3.10
CA MET A 118 -2.76 -4.52 -4.45
C MET A 118 -2.60 -3.04 -4.79
N GLY A 119 -3.00 -2.13 -3.90
CA GLY A 119 -2.82 -0.68 -4.07
C GLY A 119 -1.36 -0.33 -4.30
N ARG A 120 -0.48 -0.85 -3.44
CA ARG A 120 0.97 -0.67 -3.52
C ARG A 120 1.55 -1.21 -4.83
N PHE A 121 1.14 -2.41 -5.24
CA PHE A 121 1.58 -3.00 -6.50
C PHE A 121 1.21 -2.14 -7.71
N LEU A 122 0.00 -1.59 -7.73
CA LEU A 122 -0.49 -0.74 -8.83
C LEU A 122 0.21 0.63 -8.86
N VAL A 123 0.35 1.29 -7.71
CA VAL A 123 0.99 2.62 -7.67
C VAL A 123 2.46 2.54 -8.03
N GLU A 124 3.11 1.41 -7.80
CA GLU A 124 4.53 1.23 -8.10
C GLU A 124 4.89 1.44 -9.59
N PHE A 125 3.95 1.24 -10.50
CA PHE A 125 4.16 1.56 -11.92
C PHE A 125 4.35 3.07 -12.17
N LEU A 126 3.82 3.92 -11.30
CA LEU A 126 3.84 5.37 -11.41
C LEU A 126 4.87 6.02 -10.47
N ARG A 127 5.42 5.25 -9.52
CA ARG A 127 6.44 5.73 -8.59
C ARG A 127 7.80 5.90 -9.26
N GLN A 128 8.57 6.84 -8.71
CA GLN A 128 9.99 6.93 -9.03
C GLN A 128 10.71 5.67 -8.53
N PRO A 129 11.48 4.99 -9.39
CA PRO A 129 12.25 3.82 -8.96
C PRO A 129 13.27 4.17 -7.89
N ASP A 130 13.56 3.21 -7.02
CA ASP A 130 14.61 3.36 -6.01
C ASP A 130 15.97 3.49 -6.71
N ALA A 131 16.70 4.56 -6.41
CA ALA A 131 17.95 4.93 -7.11
C ALA A 131 19.00 3.80 -7.12
N GLN A 132 19.01 2.96 -6.08
CA GLN A 132 19.93 1.83 -5.96
C GLN A 132 19.79 0.75 -7.03
N PHE A 133 18.63 0.67 -7.70
CA PHE A 133 18.36 -0.29 -8.77
C PHE A 133 18.46 0.32 -10.16
N VAL A 134 18.59 1.64 -10.26
CA VAL A 134 18.69 2.34 -11.55
C VAL A 134 20.14 2.30 -12.04
N THR A 135 20.36 1.67 -13.20
CA THR A 135 21.64 1.61 -13.89
C THR A 135 21.42 1.80 -15.39
N ASP A 136 22.51 1.99 -16.16
CA ASP A 136 22.41 2.13 -17.63
C ASP A 136 21.71 0.94 -18.31
N GLY A 137 21.92 -0.27 -17.78
CA GLY A 137 21.24 -1.50 -18.26
C GLY A 137 19.85 -1.74 -17.64
N ASN A 138 19.44 -0.95 -16.65
CA ASN A 138 18.18 -1.10 -15.93
C ASN A 138 17.55 0.27 -15.59
N PRO A 139 17.16 1.07 -16.59
CA PRO A 139 16.61 2.41 -16.36
C PRO A 139 15.25 2.39 -15.65
N LEU A 140 14.55 1.25 -15.64
CA LEU A 140 13.28 1.07 -14.95
C LEU A 140 13.45 0.81 -13.45
N GLY A 141 14.68 0.57 -12.96
CA GLY A 141 14.96 0.29 -11.55
C GLY A 141 14.31 -1.00 -11.05
N LEU A 142 14.32 -2.05 -11.88
CA LEU A 142 13.74 -3.34 -11.53
C LEU A 142 14.66 -4.09 -10.56
N ALA A 143 14.12 -4.57 -9.45
CA ALA A 143 14.90 -5.35 -8.47
C ALA A 143 15.09 -6.81 -8.94
N LEU A 144 14.12 -7.36 -9.66
CA LEU A 144 14.24 -8.61 -10.41
C LEU A 144 14.12 -8.27 -11.89
N HIS A 145 15.15 -8.60 -12.68
CA HIS A 145 15.27 -8.14 -14.06
C HIS A 145 15.75 -9.27 -14.96
N LEU A 146 14.99 -9.58 -16.00
CA LEU A 146 15.26 -10.60 -17.02
C LEU A 146 14.90 -10.05 -18.40
N GLY A 147 15.88 -9.73 -19.22
CA GLY A 147 15.66 -9.33 -20.62
C GLY A 147 14.77 -8.10 -20.82
N GLY A 148 14.85 -7.10 -19.93
CA GLY A 148 14.03 -5.88 -20.00
C GLY A 148 12.67 -5.97 -19.32
N TYR A 149 12.28 -7.14 -18.84
CA TYR A 149 11.08 -7.35 -18.03
C TYR A 149 11.47 -7.63 -16.58
N GLY A 150 10.58 -7.30 -15.65
CA GLY A 150 10.84 -7.60 -14.25
C GLY A 150 9.89 -6.91 -13.29
N LEU A 151 10.22 -6.98 -12.01
CA LEU A 151 9.46 -6.39 -10.92
C LEU A 151 10.33 -5.44 -10.12
N THR A 152 9.74 -4.34 -9.69
CA THR A 152 10.39 -3.43 -8.72
C THR A 152 10.37 -4.05 -7.32
N MET A 153 11.18 -3.54 -6.42
CA MET A 153 11.21 -4.00 -5.02
C MET A 153 9.85 -3.85 -4.35
N GLY A 154 9.15 -2.73 -4.61
CA GLY A 154 7.81 -2.50 -4.08
C GLY A 154 6.78 -3.54 -4.56
N GLN A 155 6.86 -3.96 -5.84
CA GLN A 155 6.02 -5.03 -6.37
C GLN A 155 6.33 -6.39 -5.75
N ILE A 156 7.62 -6.74 -5.62
CA ILE A 156 8.05 -8.01 -4.99
C ILE A 156 7.56 -8.10 -3.55
N LEU A 157 7.66 -7.03 -2.77
CA LEU A 157 7.20 -7.00 -1.38
C LEU A 157 5.66 -7.00 -1.25
N SER A 158 4.95 -6.53 -2.28
CA SER A 158 3.49 -6.53 -2.31
C SER A 158 2.89 -7.91 -2.52
N LEU A 159 3.55 -8.78 -3.31
CA LEU A 159 3.03 -10.12 -3.62
C LEU A 159 2.80 -11.00 -2.38
N PRO A 160 3.76 -11.16 -1.44
CA PRO A 160 3.51 -11.92 -0.21
C PRO A 160 2.36 -11.36 0.60
N MET A 161 2.19 -10.04 0.65
CA MET A 161 1.07 -9.41 1.36
C MET A 161 -0.28 -9.80 0.74
N ILE A 162 -0.38 -9.76 -0.60
CA ILE A 162 -1.58 -10.18 -1.33
C ILE A 162 -1.88 -11.66 -1.04
N ILE A 163 -0.87 -12.54 -1.16
CA ILE A 163 -1.02 -13.99 -0.94
C ILE A 163 -1.49 -14.28 0.49
N VAL A 164 -0.83 -13.71 1.49
CA VAL A 164 -1.19 -13.88 2.90
C VAL A 164 -2.58 -13.33 3.17
N GLY A 165 -2.91 -12.16 2.63
CA GLY A 165 -4.23 -11.56 2.75
C GLY A 165 -5.34 -12.45 2.19
N LEU A 166 -5.17 -12.95 0.97
CA LEU A 166 -6.10 -13.89 0.34
C LEU A 166 -6.23 -15.21 1.13
N TRP A 167 -5.12 -15.73 1.66
CA TRP A 167 -5.16 -16.92 2.49
C TRP A 167 -6.01 -16.73 3.75
N PHE A 168 -5.88 -15.61 4.44
CA PHE A 168 -6.72 -15.29 5.62
C PHE A 168 -8.20 -15.21 5.25
N ILE A 169 -8.55 -14.56 4.14
CA ILE A 169 -9.93 -14.45 3.65
C ILE A 169 -10.51 -15.84 3.35
N LEU A 170 -9.75 -16.68 2.63
CA LEU A 170 -10.20 -18.01 2.23
C LEU A 170 -10.33 -18.96 3.43
N ARG A 171 -9.37 -18.90 4.37
CA ARG A 171 -9.43 -19.66 5.63
C ARG A 171 -10.69 -19.32 6.42
N ALA A 172 -11.01 -18.04 6.55
CA ALA A 172 -12.17 -17.56 7.26
C ALA A 172 -13.49 -18.05 6.61
N ARG A 173 -13.58 -18.09 5.28
CA ARG A 173 -14.73 -18.65 4.55
C ARG A 173 -14.92 -20.13 4.83
N ARG A 174 -13.85 -20.92 4.87
CA ARG A 174 -13.91 -22.37 5.16
C ARG A 174 -14.40 -22.63 6.57
N ALA A 175 -13.98 -21.85 7.56
CA ALA A 175 -14.43 -21.97 8.94
C ALA A 175 -15.93 -21.72 9.09
N LEU A 176 -16.49 -20.74 8.37
CA LEU A 176 -17.93 -20.49 8.34
C LEU A 176 -18.72 -21.62 7.67
N ALA A 177 -18.22 -22.13 6.53
CA ALA A 177 -18.88 -23.23 5.81
C ALA A 177 -18.88 -24.56 6.60
N ALA A 178 -17.94 -24.76 7.51
CA ALA A 178 -17.90 -25.94 8.38
C ALA A 178 -18.83 -25.86 9.60
N GLN A 179 -19.41 -24.69 9.88
CA GLN A 179 -20.34 -24.44 10.97
C GLN A 179 -21.82 -24.36 10.51
N ALA A 180 -22.05 -24.30 9.21
CA ALA A 180 -23.38 -24.30 8.58
C ALA A 180 -23.83 -25.69 8.17
#